data_914083e185d5043d8f667621e9e5b19e
#
_entry.id   914083e185d5043d8f667621e9e5b19e
#
_cell.length_a   1.000
_cell.length_b   1.000
_cell.length_c   1.000
_cell.angle_alpha   90.00
_cell.angle_beta   90.00
_cell.angle_gamma   90.00
#
_symmetry.space_group_name_H-M   'P 1'
#
loop_
_entity.id
_entity.type
_entity.pdbx_description
1 polymer ?
#
loop_
_entity_poly.entity_id
_entity_poly.type
_entity_poly.pdbx_seq_one_letter_code
_entity_poly.pdbx_strand_id
1 'polypeptide(L)'
;AGPQGPTSCRWCGRVETAFTCPACGGHALRSAVVGARRTAEELGRAFPGVPVERSGAGTVLDVVTSGPRLVVSTPGAEPVAPEGYAAALLLDAWALLDRPTLLAGEEALRRWLAAAALVRPASGGGRIVPAGAPTEVSVPAVEALVRWDPVWFAERELTERRELSLPPAARLATLTGPRA
;
A
#
# COMPACT_ATOMS: atom_id res chain seq x y z
N ALA A 1 17.20 -10.11 -6.65
CA ALA A 1 16.84 -11.39 -6.08
C ALA A 1 15.44 -11.23 -5.52
N GLY A 2 14.46 -12.00 -5.99
CA GLY A 2 13.11 -12.04 -5.45
C GLY A 2 13.09 -12.64 -4.04
N PRO A 3 11.96 -12.58 -3.32
CA PRO A 3 11.83 -13.16 -1.99
C PRO A 3 12.19 -14.65 -2.07
N GLN A 4 13.10 -15.09 -1.20
CA GLN A 4 13.62 -16.47 -1.13
C GLN A 4 12.63 -17.38 -0.38
N GLY A 5 11.35 -17.34 -0.70
CA GLY A 5 10.35 -18.20 -0.09
C GLY A 5 9.41 -18.80 -1.14
N PRO A 6 8.72 -19.88 -0.82
CA PRO A 6 7.76 -20.47 -1.73
C PRO A 6 6.66 -19.45 -2.03
N THR A 7 6.22 -19.42 -3.28
CA THR A 7 5.13 -18.54 -3.72
C THR A 7 3.84 -18.96 -3.04
N SER A 8 3.14 -18.01 -2.44
CA SER A 8 1.85 -18.26 -1.81
C SER A 8 0.77 -17.32 -2.34
N CYS A 9 -0.45 -17.81 -2.37
CA CYS A 9 -1.61 -16.99 -2.70
C CYS A 9 -1.82 -15.95 -1.61
N ARG A 10 -1.89 -14.67 -1.98
CA ARG A 10 -2.14 -13.59 -1.03
C ARG A 10 -3.55 -13.60 -0.45
N TRP A 11 -4.49 -14.28 -1.12
CA TRP A 11 -5.88 -14.38 -0.69
C TRP A 11 -6.11 -15.48 0.33
N CYS A 12 -5.66 -16.70 0.05
CA CYS A 12 -5.96 -17.85 0.90
C CYS A 12 -4.73 -18.47 1.59
N GLY A 13 -3.54 -17.90 1.39
CA GLY A 13 -2.29 -18.40 1.97
C GLY A 13 -1.77 -19.72 1.35
N ARG A 14 -2.47 -20.31 0.37
CA ARG A 14 -2.04 -21.57 -0.26
C ARG A 14 -0.65 -21.40 -0.87
N VAL A 15 0.25 -22.28 -0.48
CA VAL A 15 1.60 -22.33 -1.02
C VAL A 15 1.60 -23.10 -2.34
N GLU A 16 2.23 -22.50 -3.36
CA GLU A 16 2.42 -23.14 -4.67
C GLU A 16 3.91 -23.45 -4.87
N THR A 17 4.23 -24.72 -4.92
CA THR A 17 5.62 -25.20 -5.03
C THR A 17 6.01 -25.62 -6.45
N ALA A 18 5.02 -25.83 -7.33
CA ALA A 18 5.23 -26.39 -8.67
C ALA A 18 4.32 -25.72 -9.72
N PHE A 19 4.29 -24.38 -9.72
CA PHE A 19 3.47 -23.64 -10.68
C PHE A 19 3.90 -23.93 -12.12
N THR A 20 2.91 -24.26 -12.95
CA THR A 20 3.06 -24.33 -14.41
C THR A 20 1.97 -23.48 -15.05
N CYS A 21 2.35 -22.55 -15.89
CA CYS A 21 1.41 -21.67 -16.59
C CYS A 21 0.61 -22.51 -17.62
N PRO A 22 -0.74 -22.53 -17.55
CA PRO A 22 -1.55 -23.33 -18.47
C PRO A 22 -1.51 -22.80 -19.91
N ALA A 23 -1.10 -21.55 -20.13
CA ALA A 23 -1.03 -20.95 -21.45
C ALA A 23 0.31 -21.16 -22.17
N CYS A 24 1.44 -21.18 -21.44
CA CYS A 24 2.76 -21.24 -22.06
C CYS A 24 3.69 -22.32 -21.46
N GLY A 25 3.25 -23.07 -20.48
CA GLY A 25 4.08 -24.08 -19.78
C GLY A 25 5.20 -23.51 -18.90
N GLY A 26 5.35 -22.18 -18.83
CA GLY A 26 6.41 -21.55 -18.04
C GLY A 26 6.20 -21.68 -16.54
N HIS A 27 7.30 -21.73 -15.78
CA HIS A 27 7.28 -21.89 -14.31
C HIS A 27 7.55 -20.56 -13.55
N ALA A 28 7.75 -19.46 -14.29
CA ALA A 28 8.06 -18.17 -13.67
C ALA A 28 6.78 -17.42 -13.31
N LEU A 29 6.65 -17.05 -12.04
CA LEU A 29 5.65 -16.10 -11.56
C LEU A 29 6.24 -14.70 -11.48
N ARG A 30 5.50 -13.69 -11.92
CA ARG A 30 5.86 -12.28 -11.74
C ARG A 30 5.12 -11.70 -10.54
N SER A 31 5.80 -10.85 -9.77
CA SER A 31 5.12 -10.07 -8.76
C SER A 31 4.12 -9.11 -9.44
N ALA A 32 2.90 -9.07 -8.94
CA ALA A 32 1.88 -8.13 -9.41
C ALA A 32 2.21 -6.68 -8.99
N VAL A 33 3.00 -6.51 -7.94
CA VAL A 33 3.45 -5.21 -7.45
C VAL A 33 4.90 -5.01 -7.84
N VAL A 34 5.20 -3.87 -8.46
CA VAL A 34 6.57 -3.47 -8.81
C VAL A 34 7.31 -3.09 -7.54
N GLY A 35 8.49 -3.67 -7.32
CA GLY A 35 9.29 -3.36 -6.13
C GLY A 35 9.91 -1.95 -6.19
N ALA A 36 10.07 -1.30 -5.03
CA ALA A 36 10.60 0.06 -4.91
C ALA A 36 11.94 0.27 -5.64
N ARG A 37 12.81 -0.75 -5.71
CA ARG A 37 14.07 -0.67 -6.46
C ARG A 37 13.82 -0.45 -7.95
N ARG A 38 12.94 -1.24 -8.55
CA ARG A 38 12.64 -1.12 -9.98
C ARG A 38 11.93 0.21 -10.29
N THR A 39 10.99 0.61 -9.45
CA THR A 39 10.35 1.92 -9.56
C THR A 39 11.37 3.05 -9.54
N ALA A 40 12.33 3.02 -8.62
CA ALA A 40 13.40 4.03 -8.54
C ALA A 40 14.30 4.03 -9.79
N GLU A 41 14.64 2.86 -10.33
CA GLU A 41 15.43 2.73 -11.57
C GLU A 41 14.66 3.30 -12.78
N GLU A 42 13.37 3.06 -12.87
CA GLU A 42 12.50 3.58 -13.94
C GLU A 42 12.35 5.11 -13.86
N LEU A 43 12.13 5.63 -12.64
CA LEU A 43 12.06 7.07 -12.40
C LEU A 43 13.39 7.77 -12.69
N GLY A 44 14.53 7.18 -12.30
CA GLY A 44 15.84 7.75 -12.62
C GLY A 44 16.13 7.84 -14.12
N ARG A 45 15.58 6.92 -14.91
CA ARG A 45 15.65 7.00 -16.37
C ARG A 45 14.69 8.02 -16.97
N ALA A 46 13.48 8.13 -16.39
CA ALA A 46 12.45 9.05 -16.88
C ALA A 46 12.77 10.51 -16.54
N PHE A 47 13.50 10.77 -15.46
CA PHE A 47 13.84 12.10 -14.98
C PHE A 47 15.36 12.27 -14.83
N PRO A 48 16.11 12.33 -15.94
CA PRO A 48 17.57 12.47 -15.87
C PRO A 48 17.94 13.80 -15.20
N GLY A 49 18.91 13.74 -14.28
CA GLY A 49 19.35 14.92 -13.51
C GLY A 49 18.57 15.20 -12.23
N VAL A 50 17.49 14.44 -11.94
CA VAL A 50 16.78 14.52 -10.65
C VAL A 50 17.28 13.38 -9.75
N PRO A 51 17.78 13.67 -8.55
CA PRO A 51 18.15 12.64 -7.59
C PRO A 51 16.97 11.74 -7.23
N VAL A 52 17.18 10.41 -7.26
CA VAL A 52 16.17 9.42 -6.83
C VAL A 52 16.72 8.68 -5.61
N GLU A 53 16.06 8.88 -4.48
CA GLU A 53 16.39 8.22 -3.21
C GLU A 53 15.42 7.09 -2.92
N ARG A 54 15.86 6.08 -2.18
CA ARG A 54 15.02 4.97 -1.75
C ARG A 54 15.03 4.86 -0.25
N SER A 55 13.85 4.63 0.32
CA SER A 55 13.68 4.32 1.74
C SER A 55 12.86 3.04 1.89
N GLY A 56 13.38 2.05 2.61
CA GLY A 56 12.71 0.76 2.80
C GLY A 56 13.68 -0.36 3.09
N ALA A 57 13.39 -1.58 2.61
CA ALA A 57 14.17 -2.79 2.91
C ALA A 57 15.68 -2.57 2.75
N GLY A 58 16.40 -2.72 3.84
CA GLY A 58 17.86 -2.58 3.92
C GLY A 58 18.35 -1.17 4.28
N THR A 59 17.64 -0.11 3.95
CA THR A 59 18.03 1.28 4.28
C THR A 59 16.80 2.14 4.45
N VAL A 60 16.46 2.44 5.68
CA VAL A 60 15.39 3.40 6.01
C VAL A 60 16.02 4.76 6.24
N LEU A 61 15.51 5.77 5.56
CA LEU A 61 15.92 7.15 5.73
C LEU A 61 14.97 7.82 6.74
N ASP A 62 15.51 8.56 7.69
CA ASP A 62 14.70 9.33 8.63
C ASP A 62 14.28 10.68 8.02
N VAL A 63 15.23 11.34 7.34
CA VAL A 63 15.06 12.67 6.76
C VAL A 63 15.72 12.71 5.39
N VAL A 64 15.13 13.46 4.47
CA VAL A 64 15.76 13.82 3.18
C VAL A 64 16.32 15.22 3.21
N THR A 65 17.37 15.47 2.43
CA THR A 65 17.96 16.82 2.30
C THR A 65 17.02 17.71 1.47
N SER A 66 17.17 19.04 1.62
CA SER A 66 16.39 20.02 0.84
C SER A 66 16.72 19.96 -0.66
N GLY A 67 15.78 20.42 -1.48
CA GLY A 67 15.92 20.55 -2.93
C GLY A 67 15.11 19.53 -3.74
N PRO A 68 14.99 19.71 -5.05
CA PRO A 68 14.19 18.86 -5.94
C PRO A 68 14.73 17.43 -5.97
N ARG A 69 13.90 16.47 -5.65
CA ARG A 69 14.23 15.03 -5.67
C ARG A 69 12.99 14.14 -5.76
N LEU A 70 13.18 12.91 -6.13
CA LEU A 70 12.18 11.86 -6.04
C LEU A 70 12.57 10.90 -4.91
N VAL A 71 11.61 10.56 -4.08
CA VAL A 71 11.79 9.59 -2.99
C VAL A 71 10.84 8.42 -3.23
N VAL A 72 11.39 7.22 -3.30
CA VAL A 72 10.61 5.99 -3.43
C VAL A 72 10.69 5.22 -2.12
N SER A 73 9.56 5.16 -1.42
CA SER A 73 9.47 4.51 -0.11
C SER A 73 8.58 3.28 -0.14
N THR A 74 8.89 2.30 0.69
CA THR A 74 7.91 1.27 1.05
C THR A 74 6.98 1.82 2.13
N PRO A 75 5.68 1.44 2.15
CA PRO A 75 4.74 1.93 3.15
C PRO A 75 5.23 1.76 4.60
N GLY A 76 5.34 2.86 5.33
CA GLY A 76 5.84 2.93 6.70
C GLY A 76 7.33 3.23 6.82
N ALA A 77 8.02 3.51 5.72
CA ALA A 77 9.41 3.92 5.69
C ALA A 77 9.59 5.28 4.99
N GLU A 78 8.57 6.10 4.96
CA GLU A 78 8.58 7.42 4.34
C GLU A 78 9.45 8.37 5.17
N PRO A 79 10.54 8.94 4.62
CA PRO A 79 11.35 9.90 5.34
C PRO A 79 10.67 11.27 5.44
N VAL A 80 11.03 12.02 6.44
CA VAL A 80 10.55 13.41 6.61
C VAL A 80 11.28 14.33 5.64
N ALA A 81 10.54 15.18 4.94
CA ALA A 81 11.10 16.31 4.22
C ALA A 81 10.91 17.59 5.08
N PRO A 82 11.98 18.37 5.40
CA PRO A 82 11.87 19.52 6.31
C PRO A 82 10.81 20.53 5.91
N GLU A 83 10.61 20.75 4.61
CA GLU A 83 9.64 21.69 4.05
C GLU A 83 8.32 21.01 3.60
N GLY A 84 8.16 19.74 3.90
CA GLY A 84 7.09 18.88 3.36
C GLY A 84 7.26 18.58 1.87
N TYR A 85 6.72 17.46 1.44
CA TYR A 85 6.73 17.08 0.02
C TYR A 85 5.77 17.95 -0.80
N ALA A 86 6.12 18.22 -2.05
CA ALA A 86 5.22 18.90 -2.99
C ALA A 86 4.09 17.97 -3.45
N ALA A 87 4.37 16.67 -3.56
CA ALA A 87 3.36 15.68 -3.90
C ALA A 87 3.72 14.29 -3.35
N ALA A 88 2.71 13.46 -3.13
CA ALA A 88 2.86 12.03 -2.89
C ALA A 88 2.00 11.23 -3.89
N LEU A 89 2.62 10.23 -4.50
CA LEU A 89 1.96 9.23 -5.33
C LEU A 89 1.85 7.94 -4.53
N LEU A 90 0.63 7.54 -4.19
CA LEU A 90 0.35 6.29 -3.48
C LEU A 90 0.18 5.20 -4.53
N LEU A 91 1.32 4.62 -4.96
CA LEU A 91 1.34 3.62 -6.02
C LEU A 91 0.69 2.31 -5.58
N ASP A 92 0.08 1.60 -6.55
CA ASP A 92 -0.55 0.30 -6.31
C ASP A 92 -1.53 0.31 -5.12
N ALA A 93 -2.38 1.35 -5.02
CA ALA A 93 -3.34 1.52 -3.93
C ALA A 93 -4.20 0.27 -3.70
N TRP A 94 -4.59 -0.44 -4.78
CA TRP A 94 -5.31 -1.70 -4.73
C TRP A 94 -4.59 -2.79 -3.91
N ALA A 95 -3.25 -2.79 -3.89
CA ALA A 95 -2.48 -3.85 -3.24
C ALA A 95 -2.56 -3.83 -1.70
N LEU A 96 -2.90 -2.70 -1.11
CA LEU A 96 -3.20 -2.61 0.32
C LEU A 96 -4.64 -3.04 0.62
N LEU A 97 -5.58 -2.73 -0.27
CA LEU A 97 -6.99 -3.07 -0.15
C LEU A 97 -7.26 -4.55 -0.39
N ASP A 98 -6.53 -5.17 -1.32
CA ASP A 98 -6.66 -6.59 -1.71
C ASP A 98 -5.90 -7.52 -0.75
N ARG A 99 -6.04 -7.30 0.55
CA ARG A 99 -5.48 -8.19 1.58
C ARG A 99 -6.60 -9.02 2.20
N PRO A 100 -6.39 -10.33 2.42
CA PRO A 100 -7.40 -11.21 3.01
C PRO A 100 -7.50 -10.99 4.52
N THR A 101 -7.86 -9.80 4.92
CA THR A 101 -8.03 -9.40 6.32
C THR A 101 -9.16 -8.38 6.46
N LEU A 102 -9.90 -8.48 7.55
CA LEU A 102 -10.95 -7.52 7.89
C LEU A 102 -10.41 -6.09 8.08
N LEU A 103 -9.12 -5.94 8.35
CA LEU A 103 -8.48 -4.64 8.60
C LEU A 103 -7.86 -4.02 7.35
N ALA A 104 -8.07 -4.60 6.16
CA ALA A 104 -7.39 -4.13 4.94
C ALA A 104 -7.66 -2.65 4.64
N GLY A 105 -8.92 -2.22 4.71
CA GLY A 105 -9.31 -0.82 4.48
C GLY A 105 -8.74 0.14 5.53
N GLU A 106 -8.83 -0.23 6.79
CA GLU A 106 -8.29 0.57 7.91
C GLU A 106 -6.78 0.74 7.81
N GLU A 107 -6.07 -0.36 7.54
CA GLU A 107 -4.61 -0.34 7.41
C GLU A 107 -4.17 0.44 6.17
N ALA A 108 -4.89 0.32 5.07
CA ALA A 108 -4.64 1.11 3.86
C ALA A 108 -4.81 2.61 4.14
N LEU A 109 -5.96 3.01 4.70
CA LEU A 109 -6.24 4.40 5.03
C LEU A 109 -5.22 4.97 6.02
N ARG A 110 -4.91 4.24 7.09
CA ARG A 110 -3.92 4.64 8.08
C ARG A 110 -2.56 4.95 7.44
N ARG A 111 -2.08 4.09 6.55
CA ARG A 111 -0.80 4.28 5.84
C ARG A 111 -0.85 5.44 4.88
N TRP A 112 -1.94 5.59 4.14
CA TRP A 112 -2.12 6.69 3.20
C TRP A 112 -2.18 8.03 3.90
N LEU A 113 -2.91 8.13 5.02
CA LEU A 113 -2.95 9.35 5.83
C LEU A 113 -1.58 9.66 6.43
N ALA A 114 -0.82 8.66 6.89
CA ALA A 114 0.53 8.88 7.41
C ALA A 114 1.47 9.45 6.32
N ALA A 115 1.47 8.87 5.12
CA ALA A 115 2.25 9.40 4.00
C ALA A 115 1.76 10.79 3.56
N ALA A 116 0.46 11.01 3.55
CA ALA A 116 -0.17 12.26 3.17
C ALA A 116 0.16 13.40 4.15
N ALA A 117 0.30 13.09 5.44
CA ALA A 117 0.68 14.07 6.47
C ALA A 117 2.10 14.64 6.27
N LEU A 118 2.94 13.99 5.46
CA LEU A 118 4.27 14.49 5.09
C LEU A 118 4.24 15.46 3.90
N VAL A 119 3.11 15.59 3.24
CA VAL A 119 2.92 16.51 2.11
C VAL A 119 2.52 17.89 2.63
N ARG A 120 2.98 18.94 1.96
CA ARG A 120 2.56 20.31 2.24
C ARG A 120 1.03 20.43 2.20
N PRO A 121 0.43 21.35 2.96
CA PRO A 121 -1.00 21.60 2.89
C PRO A 121 -1.43 22.05 1.48
N ALA A 122 -2.68 21.84 1.12
CA ALA A 122 -3.23 22.23 -0.19
C ALA A 122 -3.04 23.72 -0.50
N SER A 123 -3.12 24.59 0.52
CA SER A 123 -2.81 26.02 0.40
C SER A 123 -1.35 26.30 0.00
N GLY A 124 -0.43 25.37 0.32
CA GLY A 124 0.98 25.41 -0.09
C GLY A 124 1.24 24.63 -1.39
N GLY A 125 0.20 24.23 -2.13
CA GLY A 125 0.29 23.51 -3.39
C GLY A 125 0.53 22.01 -3.25
N GLY A 126 0.43 21.44 -2.04
CA GLY A 126 0.59 19.99 -1.80
C GLY A 126 -0.46 19.16 -2.52
N ARG A 127 -0.07 18.00 -3.06
CA ARG A 127 -0.96 17.10 -3.79
C ARG A 127 -0.74 15.64 -3.39
N ILE A 128 -1.83 14.88 -3.33
CA ILE A 128 -1.81 13.44 -3.06
C ILE A 128 -2.60 12.74 -4.15
N VAL A 129 -2.00 11.71 -4.75
CA VAL A 129 -2.62 10.95 -5.85
C VAL A 129 -2.59 9.46 -5.51
N PRO A 130 -3.74 8.86 -5.18
CA PRO A 130 -3.85 7.41 -5.05
C PRO A 130 -3.90 6.79 -6.46
N ALA A 131 -2.77 6.26 -6.91
CA ALA A 131 -2.65 5.63 -8.21
C ALA A 131 -3.02 4.14 -8.15
N GLY A 132 -3.79 3.67 -9.14
CA GLY A 132 -4.27 2.30 -9.22
C GLY A 132 -5.42 1.98 -8.25
N ALA A 133 -6.06 2.99 -7.66
CA ALA A 133 -7.32 2.78 -6.98
C ALA A 133 -8.43 2.52 -8.01
N PRO A 134 -9.40 1.64 -7.72
CA PRO A 134 -10.58 1.48 -8.57
C PRO A 134 -11.32 2.81 -8.73
N THR A 135 -11.69 3.16 -9.95
CA THR A 135 -12.42 4.39 -10.28
C THR A 135 -13.90 4.15 -10.58
N GLU A 136 -14.25 2.91 -10.87
CA GLU A 136 -15.60 2.50 -11.29
C GLU A 136 -16.51 2.15 -10.11
N VAL A 137 -15.93 1.98 -8.94
CA VAL A 137 -16.65 1.67 -7.70
C VAL A 137 -16.20 2.60 -6.58
N SER A 138 -17.13 2.95 -5.71
CA SER A 138 -16.81 3.69 -4.49
C SER A 138 -15.98 2.81 -3.55
N VAL A 139 -14.80 3.30 -3.15
CA VAL A 139 -13.93 2.67 -2.17
C VAL A 139 -13.87 3.56 -0.93
N PRO A 140 -14.50 3.18 0.19
CA PRO A 140 -14.62 4.04 1.37
C PRO A 140 -13.29 4.58 1.89
N ALA A 141 -12.23 3.77 1.88
CA ALA A 141 -10.89 4.21 2.31
C ALA A 141 -10.30 5.31 1.41
N VAL A 142 -10.56 5.26 0.09
CA VAL A 142 -10.15 6.30 -0.86
C VAL A 142 -10.97 7.57 -0.67
N GLU A 143 -12.28 7.45 -0.46
CA GLU A 143 -13.14 8.59 -0.18
C GLU A 143 -12.74 9.30 1.12
N ALA A 144 -12.44 8.55 2.17
CA ALA A 144 -11.98 9.09 3.44
C ALA A 144 -10.63 9.81 3.31
N LEU A 145 -9.71 9.28 2.51
CA LEU A 145 -8.45 9.94 2.20
C LEU A 145 -8.68 11.28 1.48
N VAL A 146 -9.53 11.29 0.45
CA VAL A 146 -9.83 12.50 -0.33
C VAL A 146 -10.51 13.58 0.53
N ARG A 147 -11.42 13.18 1.43
CA ARG A 147 -12.13 14.08 2.33
C ARG A 147 -11.32 14.46 3.57
N TRP A 148 -10.21 13.75 3.82
CA TRP A 148 -9.46 13.82 5.08
C TRP A 148 -10.32 13.50 6.30
N ASP A 149 -11.19 12.49 6.16
CA ASP A 149 -12.19 12.14 7.18
C ASP A 149 -12.07 10.67 7.63
N PRO A 150 -11.10 10.35 8.47
CA PRO A 150 -10.95 9.01 9.03
C PRO A 150 -12.07 8.65 10.01
N VAL A 151 -12.74 9.64 10.59
CA VAL A 151 -13.85 9.40 11.54
C VAL A 151 -15.05 8.84 10.80
N TRP A 152 -15.46 9.46 9.69
CA TRP A 152 -16.51 8.94 8.83
C TRP A 152 -16.24 7.50 8.39
N PHE A 153 -14.99 7.20 8.02
CA PHE A 153 -14.61 5.84 7.63
C PHE A 153 -14.77 4.85 8.79
N ALA A 154 -14.28 5.21 9.98
CA ALA A 154 -14.38 4.35 11.16
C ALA A 154 -15.82 4.09 11.59
N GLU A 155 -16.70 5.10 11.54
CA GLU A 155 -18.13 4.97 11.84
C GLU A 155 -18.83 4.04 10.84
N ARG A 156 -18.53 4.18 9.55
CA ARG A 156 -19.03 3.32 8.49
C ARG A 156 -18.60 1.87 8.69
N GLU A 157 -17.31 1.63 8.85
CA GLU A 157 -16.75 0.29 9.10
C GLU A 157 -17.39 -0.36 10.33
N LEU A 158 -17.52 0.39 11.41
CA LEU A 158 -18.15 -0.13 12.64
C LEU A 158 -19.61 -0.49 12.44
N THR A 159 -20.34 0.28 11.65
CA THR A 159 -21.76 0.00 11.32
C THR A 159 -21.87 -1.30 10.52
N GLU A 160 -21.08 -1.44 9.45
CA GLU A 160 -21.05 -2.64 8.63
C GLU A 160 -20.65 -3.89 9.46
N ARG A 161 -19.70 -3.73 10.40
CA ARG A 161 -19.29 -4.83 11.29
C ARG A 161 -20.34 -5.21 12.32
N ARG A 162 -21.16 -4.28 12.78
CA ARG A 162 -22.32 -4.58 13.64
C ARG A 162 -23.36 -5.40 12.88
N GLU A 163 -23.67 -5.01 11.65
CA GLU A 163 -24.65 -5.71 10.81
C GLU A 163 -24.19 -7.15 10.50
N LEU A 164 -22.89 -7.33 10.25
CA LEU A 164 -22.31 -8.63 9.92
C LEU A 164 -21.85 -9.44 11.14
N SER A 165 -22.03 -8.94 12.36
CA SER A 165 -21.53 -9.57 13.60
C SER A 165 -20.02 -9.88 13.55
N LEU A 166 -19.22 -8.93 13.06
CA LEU A 166 -17.77 -9.04 12.93
C LEU A 166 -17.03 -8.24 14.02
N PRO A 167 -15.76 -8.57 14.32
CA PRO A 167 -14.94 -7.77 15.23
C PRO A 167 -14.75 -6.32 14.73
N PRO A 168 -14.69 -5.32 15.63
CA PRO A 168 -14.75 -5.40 17.09
C PRO A 168 -16.16 -5.41 17.67
N ALA A 169 -17.20 -5.33 16.82
CA ALA A 169 -18.61 -5.30 17.28
C ALA A 169 -19.04 -6.64 17.89
N ALA A 170 -18.44 -7.74 17.47
CA ALA A 170 -18.63 -9.08 18.05
C ALA A 170 -17.27 -9.73 18.35
N ARG A 171 -17.28 -10.70 19.24
CA ARG A 171 -16.09 -11.53 19.50
C ARG A 171 -16.08 -12.71 18.52
N LEU A 172 -14.94 -12.94 17.88
CA LEU A 172 -14.72 -14.05 16.97
C LEU A 172 -13.60 -14.92 17.50
N ALA A 173 -13.76 -16.24 17.41
CA ALA A 173 -12.73 -17.22 17.68
C ALA A 173 -12.61 -18.17 16.49
N THR A 174 -11.38 -18.47 16.08
CA THR A 174 -11.09 -19.49 15.06
C THR A 174 -10.43 -20.68 15.71
N LEU A 175 -11.01 -21.88 15.47
CA LEU A 175 -10.44 -23.13 15.91
C LEU A 175 -9.87 -23.86 14.70
N THR A 176 -8.60 -24.25 14.79
CA THR A 176 -7.92 -25.01 13.74
C THR A 176 -7.42 -26.33 14.32
N GLY A 177 -7.73 -27.43 13.66
CA GLY A 177 -7.31 -28.78 14.07
C GLY A 177 -7.26 -29.74 12.88
N PRO A 178 -6.65 -30.93 13.05
CA PRO A 178 -6.72 -31.96 12.04
C PRO A 178 -8.18 -32.40 11.84
N ARG A 179 -8.54 -32.71 10.61
CA ARG A 179 -9.82 -33.38 10.35
C ARG A 179 -9.77 -34.78 10.94
N ALA A 180 -10.80 -35.15 11.67
CA ALA A 180 -10.98 -36.52 12.14
C ALA A 180 -11.29 -37.47 10.96
#